data_791cd796eb3bb0134b757ec0add2f714
#
_entry.id   791cd796eb3bb0134b757ec0add2f714
#
_cell.length_a   1.000
_cell.length_b   1.000
_cell.length_c   1.000
_cell.angle_alpha   90.00
_cell.angle_beta   90.00
_cell.angle_gamma   90.00
#
_symmetry.space_group_name_H-M   'P 1'
#
loop_
_entity.id
_entity.type
_entity.pdbx_description
1 polymer ?
#
loop_
_entity_poly.entity_id
_entity_poly.type
_entity_poly.pdbx_seq_one_letter_code
_entity_poly.pdbx_strand_id
1 'polypeptide(L)'
;MRPISRKHRASILPLLLGALCLATLPGCEKAARNMYDQPKYRPLAASSLWPDGQSARPLSPGVVVHSAGTLAGAASGRRGAEPQFLHSPPPVALETLRRGRERYDIYCAPCHSVSGDGDGMVVRRGFPAPASLSSPALRSASDAHLFDVISNGYGVMYAFADRILPTDRWAIVGYMRALQRSQHASLDDVPPAEQRALRAEPP
;
A
#
# COMPACT_ATOMS: atom_id res chain seq x y z
N MET A 1 26.78 68.20 -17.09
CA MET A 1 26.11 66.87 -17.22
C MET A 1 26.95 66.00 -18.17
N ARG A 2 27.60 64.94 -17.65
CA ARG A 2 28.41 64.04 -18.49
C ARG A 2 27.49 62.95 -19.08
N PRO A 3 27.54 62.68 -20.41
CA PRO A 3 26.70 61.65 -20.99
C PRO A 3 27.19 60.26 -20.55
N ILE A 4 26.28 59.44 -20.05
CA ILE A 4 26.52 58.03 -19.65
C ILE A 4 26.99 57.26 -20.88
N SER A 5 28.22 56.75 -20.82
CA SER A 5 28.90 56.03 -21.87
C SER A 5 28.04 54.86 -22.43
N ARG A 6 27.96 54.72 -23.77
CA ARG A 6 27.23 53.66 -24.47
C ARG A 6 27.61 52.23 -24.03
N LYS A 7 28.84 52.04 -23.48
CA LYS A 7 29.34 50.76 -22.98
C LYS A 7 28.57 50.24 -21.73
N HIS A 8 28.10 51.15 -20.87
CA HIS A 8 27.34 50.74 -19.69
C HIS A 8 25.89 50.32 -19.99
N ARG A 9 25.31 50.86 -21.08
CA ARG A 9 23.95 50.48 -21.49
C ARG A 9 23.88 49.07 -22.06
N ALA A 10 24.96 48.59 -22.73
CA ALA A 10 25.03 47.23 -23.29
C ALA A 10 25.14 46.12 -22.18
N SER A 11 25.68 46.44 -21.02
CA SER A 11 25.85 45.50 -19.89
C SER A 11 24.63 45.41 -18.97
N ILE A 12 23.76 46.42 -18.98
CA ILE A 12 22.60 46.47 -18.06
C ILE A 12 21.41 45.69 -18.65
N LEU A 13 21.25 45.69 -19.97
CA LEU A 13 20.13 45.01 -20.64
C LEU A 13 20.08 43.50 -20.42
N PRO A 14 21.17 42.71 -20.55
CA PRO A 14 21.15 41.29 -20.25
C PRO A 14 20.94 40.99 -18.77
N LEU A 15 21.43 41.86 -17.88
CA LEU A 15 21.17 41.74 -16.41
C LEU A 15 19.69 41.99 -16.07
N LEU A 16 19.05 42.97 -16.71
CA LEU A 16 17.63 43.25 -16.54
C LEU A 16 16.76 42.14 -17.13
N LEU A 17 17.13 41.59 -18.29
CA LEU A 17 16.44 40.44 -18.89
C LEU A 17 16.60 39.18 -18.01
N GLY A 18 17.77 38.93 -17.48
CA GLY A 18 18.02 37.83 -16.54
C GLY A 18 17.22 37.95 -15.26
N ALA A 19 17.16 39.14 -14.67
CA ALA A 19 16.34 39.43 -13.49
C ALA A 19 14.83 39.28 -13.78
N LEU A 20 14.36 39.69 -14.93
CA LEU A 20 12.98 39.54 -15.38
C LEU A 20 12.62 38.07 -15.58
N CYS A 21 13.49 37.28 -16.19
CA CYS A 21 13.31 35.83 -16.34
C CYS A 21 13.30 35.11 -14.98
N LEU A 22 14.15 35.49 -14.03
CA LEU A 22 14.10 34.92 -12.67
C LEU A 22 12.83 35.32 -11.90
N ALA A 23 12.30 36.51 -12.12
CA ALA A 23 11.06 36.96 -11.46
C ALA A 23 9.79 36.26 -12.01
N THR A 24 9.85 35.70 -13.22
CA THR A 24 8.73 34.94 -13.82
C THR A 24 8.78 33.45 -13.51
N LEU A 25 9.82 32.96 -12.84
CA LEU A 25 10.01 31.57 -12.42
C LEU A 25 9.23 31.11 -11.18
N PRO A 26 8.55 31.95 -10.34
CA PRO A 26 7.67 31.42 -9.30
C PRO A 26 6.50 30.72 -10.00
N GLY A 27 6.61 29.40 -10.04
CA GLY A 27 5.85 28.51 -10.86
C GLY A 27 4.35 28.72 -10.81
N CYS A 28 3.71 28.36 -11.89
CA CYS A 28 2.27 28.29 -12.10
C CYS A 28 1.50 27.56 -10.97
N GLU A 29 2.19 26.79 -10.15
CA GLU A 29 1.62 26.02 -9.04
C GLU A 29 0.95 26.93 -7.98
N LYS A 30 1.49 28.12 -7.70
CA LYS A 30 0.85 29.09 -6.79
C LYS A 30 -0.30 29.86 -7.41
N ALA A 31 -0.31 30.02 -8.74
CA ALA A 31 -1.37 30.71 -9.48
C ALA A 31 -2.57 29.82 -9.82
N ALA A 32 -2.35 28.49 -9.97
CA ALA A 32 -3.37 27.52 -10.35
C ALA A 32 -3.76 26.63 -9.16
N ARG A 33 -4.24 27.23 -8.06
CA ARG A 33 -4.61 26.50 -6.82
C ARG A 33 -5.98 25.82 -6.85
N ASN A 34 -6.70 25.87 -7.95
CA ASN A 34 -8.08 25.36 -8.04
C ASN A 34 -8.23 23.89 -7.64
N MET A 35 -7.17 23.09 -7.78
CA MET A 35 -7.18 21.68 -7.35
C MET A 35 -6.75 21.48 -5.89
N TYR A 36 -6.02 22.44 -5.30
CA TYR A 36 -5.58 22.38 -3.91
C TYR A 36 -6.66 22.92 -2.95
N ASP A 37 -7.25 24.07 -3.29
CA ASP A 37 -8.26 24.74 -2.49
C ASP A 37 -9.62 24.66 -3.18
N GLN A 38 -10.22 23.49 -3.10
CA GLN A 38 -11.54 23.23 -3.67
C GLN A 38 -12.66 23.77 -2.75
N PRO A 39 -13.82 24.22 -3.28
CA PRO A 39 -14.98 24.64 -2.51
C PRO A 39 -15.71 23.44 -1.90
N LYS A 40 -15.02 22.71 -1.02
CA LYS A 40 -15.53 21.55 -0.28
C LYS A 40 -15.10 21.60 1.16
N TYR A 41 -15.90 21.09 2.06
CA TYR A 41 -15.48 20.88 3.43
C TYR A 41 -14.47 19.72 3.52
N ARG A 42 -13.41 19.94 4.27
CA ARG A 42 -12.49 18.87 4.69
C ARG A 42 -13.03 18.24 5.99
N PRO A 43 -12.68 17.00 6.32
CA PRO A 43 -13.00 16.42 7.61
C PRO A 43 -12.58 17.38 8.75
N LEU A 44 -13.48 17.59 9.70
CA LEU A 44 -13.29 18.50 10.85
C LEU A 44 -13.15 20.00 10.50
N ALA A 45 -13.43 20.41 9.26
CA ALA A 45 -13.42 21.82 8.89
C ALA A 45 -14.57 22.58 9.62
N ALA A 46 -14.34 23.85 9.91
CA ALA A 46 -15.41 24.71 10.38
C ALA A 46 -16.47 24.92 9.31
N SER A 47 -17.74 25.03 9.72
CA SER A 47 -18.88 25.29 8.84
C SER A 47 -19.83 26.29 9.46
N SER A 48 -20.19 27.30 8.70
CA SER A 48 -21.23 28.27 9.09
C SER A 48 -22.65 27.76 8.81
N LEU A 49 -22.80 26.62 8.13
CA LEU A 49 -24.10 26.05 7.78
C LEU A 49 -24.79 25.37 8.96
N TRP A 50 -24.05 25.04 10.03
CA TRP A 50 -24.56 24.27 11.16
C TRP A 50 -24.35 25.02 12.47
N PRO A 51 -25.33 24.95 13.40
CA PRO A 51 -25.28 25.68 14.68
C PRO A 51 -24.06 25.31 15.55
N ASP A 52 -23.55 24.06 15.41
CA ASP A 52 -22.37 23.56 16.12
C ASP A 52 -21.05 23.99 15.49
N GLY A 53 -21.08 24.72 14.39
CA GLY A 53 -19.91 25.21 13.68
C GLY A 53 -19.05 24.13 13.01
N GLN A 54 -19.50 22.88 12.93
CA GLN A 54 -18.73 21.76 12.42
C GLN A 54 -19.29 21.22 11.08
N SER A 55 -18.41 20.91 10.15
CA SER A 55 -18.77 20.26 8.89
C SER A 55 -19.06 18.76 9.06
N ALA A 56 -18.43 18.11 10.05
CA ALA A 56 -18.66 16.70 10.37
C ALA A 56 -20.02 16.55 11.07
N ARG A 57 -20.91 15.77 10.45
CA ARG A 57 -22.25 15.54 11.03
C ARG A 57 -22.26 14.24 11.83
N PRO A 58 -22.99 14.20 12.97
CA PRO A 58 -23.26 12.96 13.69
C PRO A 58 -24.02 11.99 12.77
N LEU A 59 -23.77 10.71 12.92
CA LEU A 59 -24.53 9.69 12.20
C LEU A 59 -26.01 9.77 12.59
N SER A 60 -26.90 9.66 11.60
CA SER A 60 -28.34 9.57 11.85
C SER A 60 -28.66 8.28 12.63
N PRO A 61 -29.70 8.30 13.50
CA PRO A 61 -30.14 7.08 14.18
C PRO A 61 -30.48 5.98 13.17
N GLY A 62 -30.07 4.75 13.45
CA GLY A 62 -30.31 3.58 12.61
C GLY A 62 -29.37 3.39 11.43
N VAL A 63 -28.37 4.26 11.24
CA VAL A 63 -27.33 4.07 10.21
C VAL A 63 -26.35 2.98 10.67
N VAL A 64 -26.17 1.95 9.83
CA VAL A 64 -25.15 0.92 10.00
C VAL A 64 -23.92 1.34 9.21
N VAL A 65 -22.79 1.57 9.90
CA VAL A 65 -21.52 1.94 9.26
C VAL A 65 -20.92 0.71 8.60
N HIS A 66 -20.69 0.76 7.29
CA HIS A 66 -20.13 -0.35 6.50
C HIS A 66 -18.73 -0.80 7.02
N SER A 67 -17.96 0.12 7.59
CA SER A 67 -16.62 -0.11 8.12
C SER A 67 -16.54 0.06 9.64
N ALA A 68 -17.58 -0.35 10.37
CA ALA A 68 -17.70 -0.13 11.81
C ALA A 68 -16.47 -0.60 12.63
N GLY A 69 -15.80 -1.67 12.20
CA GLY A 69 -14.56 -2.14 12.82
C GLY A 69 -13.38 -1.20 12.67
N THR A 70 -13.24 -0.57 11.51
CA THR A 70 -12.12 0.33 11.19
C THR A 70 -12.29 1.72 11.81
N LEU A 71 -13.52 2.26 11.78
CA LEU A 71 -13.79 3.60 12.32
C LEU A 71 -13.82 3.60 13.86
N ALA A 72 -14.36 2.56 14.50
CA ALA A 72 -14.32 2.44 15.94
C ALA A 72 -12.89 2.33 16.48
N GLY A 73 -12.01 1.63 15.77
CA GLY A 73 -10.59 1.53 16.09
C GLY A 73 -9.85 2.85 15.89
N ALA A 74 -10.15 3.58 14.81
CA ALA A 74 -9.55 4.89 14.53
C ALA A 74 -10.00 5.97 15.53
N ALA A 75 -11.29 5.98 15.91
CA ALA A 75 -11.84 6.95 16.86
C ALA A 75 -11.37 6.73 18.31
N SER A 76 -11.06 5.48 18.69
CA SER A 76 -10.62 5.14 20.04
C SER A 76 -9.11 5.14 20.23
N GLY A 77 -8.33 5.39 19.16
CA GLY A 77 -6.88 5.19 19.17
C GLY A 77 -6.47 3.73 19.41
N ARG A 78 -7.46 2.84 19.61
CA ARG A 78 -7.28 1.41 19.65
C ARG A 78 -7.56 0.87 18.25
N ARG A 79 -6.58 0.23 17.64
CA ARG A 79 -6.85 -0.66 16.52
C ARG A 79 -7.93 -1.60 16.97
N GLY A 80 -9.10 -1.57 16.32
CA GLY A 80 -10.25 -2.33 16.75
C GLY A 80 -9.83 -3.76 17.01
N ALA A 81 -10.22 -4.29 18.19
CA ALA A 81 -10.02 -5.70 18.47
C ALA A 81 -10.79 -6.48 17.42
N GLU A 82 -10.09 -7.05 16.46
CA GLU A 82 -10.68 -7.97 15.50
C GLU A 82 -11.29 -9.15 16.29
N PRO A 83 -12.48 -9.60 15.92
CA PRO A 83 -13.09 -10.71 16.61
C PRO A 83 -12.15 -11.92 16.68
N GLN A 84 -12.09 -12.57 17.82
CA GLN A 84 -11.11 -13.61 18.15
C GLN A 84 -11.11 -14.83 17.20
N PHE A 85 -12.25 -15.09 16.51
CA PHE A 85 -12.35 -16.14 15.48
C PHE A 85 -11.56 -15.83 14.19
N LEU A 86 -11.04 -14.62 14.05
CA LEU A 86 -10.20 -14.23 12.91
C LEU A 86 -8.72 -14.55 13.13
N HIS A 87 -8.35 -15.04 14.30
CA HIS A 87 -6.95 -15.39 14.62
C HIS A 87 -6.57 -16.83 14.28
N SER A 88 -7.51 -17.63 13.81
CA SER A 88 -7.24 -19.01 13.39
C SER A 88 -7.34 -19.13 11.86
N PRO A 89 -6.35 -19.70 11.19
CA PRO A 89 -6.43 -19.97 9.77
C PRO A 89 -7.60 -20.92 9.49
N PRO A 90 -8.41 -20.65 8.44
CA PRO A 90 -9.41 -21.60 7.98
C PRO A 90 -8.73 -22.86 7.43
N PRO A 91 -9.44 -23.99 7.36
CA PRO A 91 -8.93 -25.20 6.70
C PRO A 91 -8.42 -24.87 5.29
N VAL A 92 -7.23 -25.39 4.95
CA VAL A 92 -6.64 -25.18 3.63
C VAL A 92 -7.39 -26.02 2.62
N ALA A 93 -8.23 -25.37 1.82
CA ALA A 93 -8.91 -25.96 0.67
C ALA A 93 -8.38 -25.34 -0.62
N LEU A 94 -8.50 -26.07 -1.72
CA LEU A 94 -8.05 -25.56 -3.04
C LEU A 94 -8.73 -24.23 -3.41
N GLU A 95 -9.98 -24.07 -3.08
CA GLU A 95 -10.73 -22.82 -3.30
C GLU A 95 -10.12 -21.66 -2.48
N THR A 96 -9.79 -21.91 -1.21
CA THR A 96 -9.13 -20.92 -0.35
C THR A 96 -7.77 -20.51 -0.92
N LEU A 97 -6.99 -21.47 -1.46
CA LEU A 97 -5.71 -21.17 -2.09
C LEU A 97 -5.87 -20.37 -3.38
N ARG A 98 -6.86 -20.70 -4.21
CA ARG A 98 -7.19 -19.92 -5.43
C ARG A 98 -7.60 -18.50 -5.08
N ARG A 99 -8.44 -18.34 -4.05
CA ARG A 99 -8.81 -17.03 -3.53
C ARG A 99 -7.60 -16.27 -2.99
N GLY A 100 -6.75 -16.93 -2.23
CA GLY A 100 -5.50 -16.37 -1.72
C GLY A 100 -4.58 -15.89 -2.84
N ARG A 101 -4.41 -16.68 -3.89
CA ARG A 101 -3.65 -16.29 -5.08
C ARG A 101 -4.22 -15.04 -5.75
N GLU A 102 -5.53 -15.05 -6.02
CA GLU A 102 -6.20 -13.89 -6.64
C GLU A 102 -5.93 -12.61 -5.84
N ARG A 103 -6.08 -12.67 -4.52
CA ARG A 103 -5.85 -11.50 -3.64
C ARG A 103 -4.38 -11.13 -3.54
N TYR A 104 -3.49 -12.12 -3.49
CA TYR A 104 -2.05 -11.90 -3.53
C TYR A 104 -1.62 -11.18 -4.80
N ASP A 105 -2.09 -11.63 -5.96
CA ASP A 105 -1.73 -11.04 -7.25
C ASP A 105 -2.17 -9.57 -7.35
N ILE A 106 -3.30 -9.21 -6.72
CA ILE A 106 -3.81 -7.84 -6.72
C ILE A 106 -3.04 -6.94 -5.72
N TYR A 107 -2.86 -7.39 -4.49
CA TYR A 107 -2.40 -6.51 -3.40
C TYR A 107 -0.92 -6.67 -3.06
N CYS A 108 -0.35 -7.84 -3.25
CA CYS A 108 1.00 -8.19 -2.77
C CYS A 108 2.03 -8.24 -3.90
N ALA A 109 1.69 -8.87 -5.03
CA ALA A 109 2.60 -9.06 -6.16
C ALA A 109 3.19 -7.77 -6.74
N PRO A 110 2.51 -6.60 -6.72
CA PRO A 110 3.11 -5.36 -7.19
C PRO A 110 4.44 -5.00 -6.49
N CYS A 111 4.58 -5.36 -5.20
CA CYS A 111 5.82 -5.17 -4.44
C CYS A 111 6.61 -6.48 -4.30
N HIS A 112 5.92 -7.59 -3.96
CA HIS A 112 6.56 -8.87 -3.63
C HIS A 112 6.85 -9.76 -4.83
N SER A 113 6.42 -9.41 -6.05
CA SER A 113 6.46 -10.28 -7.24
C SER A 113 5.47 -11.46 -7.15
N VAL A 114 5.15 -12.08 -8.26
CA VAL A 114 4.29 -13.26 -8.30
C VAL A 114 4.95 -14.50 -7.69
N SER A 115 6.28 -14.55 -7.70
CA SER A 115 7.12 -15.59 -7.07
C SER A 115 7.41 -15.32 -5.60
N GLY A 116 7.14 -14.12 -5.10
CA GLY A 116 7.46 -13.74 -3.73
C GLY A 116 8.92 -13.31 -3.48
N ASP A 117 9.68 -13.06 -4.53
CA ASP A 117 11.13 -12.72 -4.43
C ASP A 117 11.39 -11.29 -3.95
N GLY A 118 10.36 -10.45 -3.92
CA GLY A 118 10.52 -9.04 -3.55
C GLY A 118 10.95 -8.13 -4.70
N ASP A 119 10.90 -8.62 -5.94
CA ASP A 119 11.25 -7.88 -7.17
C ASP A 119 9.99 -7.50 -7.97
N GLY A 120 8.99 -6.95 -7.31
CA GLY A 120 7.76 -6.51 -7.95
C GLY A 120 7.94 -5.23 -8.77
N MET A 121 6.92 -4.93 -9.60
CA MET A 121 6.95 -3.78 -10.51
C MET A 121 7.22 -2.45 -9.80
N VAL A 122 6.68 -2.26 -8.61
CA VAL A 122 6.84 -1.03 -7.81
C VAL A 122 8.27 -0.89 -7.32
N VAL A 123 8.91 -2.03 -6.95
CA VAL A 123 10.32 -2.08 -6.54
C VAL A 123 11.24 -1.72 -7.70
N ARG A 124 10.98 -2.26 -8.90
CA ARG A 124 11.74 -1.92 -10.11
C ARG A 124 11.62 -0.44 -10.51
N ARG A 125 10.66 0.28 -9.95
CA ARG A 125 10.46 1.71 -10.13
C ARG A 125 10.97 2.56 -8.97
N GLY A 126 11.79 1.99 -8.07
CA GLY A 126 12.49 2.72 -7.01
C GLY A 126 11.89 2.60 -5.61
N PHE A 127 10.83 1.79 -5.40
CA PHE A 127 10.36 1.51 -4.05
C PHE A 127 11.32 0.54 -3.34
N PRO A 128 11.50 0.64 -2.00
CA PRO A 128 12.36 -0.28 -1.26
C PRO A 128 11.92 -1.73 -1.45
N ALA A 129 12.88 -2.62 -1.75
CA ALA A 129 12.61 -4.02 -1.94
C ALA A 129 12.24 -4.69 -0.62
N PRO A 130 11.10 -5.41 -0.54
CA PRO A 130 10.77 -6.24 0.61
C PRO A 130 11.66 -7.48 0.66
N ALA A 131 11.75 -8.12 1.83
CA ALA A 131 12.41 -9.40 1.94
C ALA A 131 11.68 -10.46 1.09
N SER A 132 12.45 -11.39 0.49
CA SER A 132 11.87 -12.54 -0.20
C SER A 132 11.01 -13.36 0.76
N LEU A 133 9.79 -13.68 0.36
CA LEU A 133 8.86 -14.51 1.12
C LEU A 133 9.40 -15.93 1.33
N SER A 134 10.32 -16.38 0.46
CA SER A 134 11.00 -17.68 0.56
C SER A 134 12.25 -17.66 1.42
N SER A 135 12.59 -16.53 2.06
CA SER A 135 13.72 -16.46 2.99
C SER A 135 13.52 -17.38 4.20
N PRO A 136 14.59 -17.95 4.80
CA PRO A 136 14.46 -18.81 5.96
C PRO A 136 13.69 -18.18 7.11
N ALA A 137 13.88 -16.90 7.38
CA ALA A 137 13.20 -16.16 8.41
C ALA A 137 11.69 -16.13 8.20
N LEU A 138 11.22 -15.85 6.97
CA LEU A 138 9.78 -15.79 6.67
C LEU A 138 9.15 -17.17 6.51
N ARG A 139 9.91 -18.19 6.11
CA ARG A 139 9.43 -19.58 6.13
C ARG A 139 9.21 -20.10 7.54
N SER A 140 10.04 -19.70 8.51
CA SER A 140 9.89 -20.09 9.92
C SER A 140 8.94 -19.20 10.73
N ALA A 141 8.55 -18.04 10.18
CA ALA A 141 7.57 -17.15 10.82
C ALA A 141 6.21 -17.86 10.99
N SER A 142 5.48 -17.57 12.06
CA SER A 142 4.14 -18.12 12.24
C SER A 142 3.12 -17.50 11.28
N ASP A 143 2.04 -18.22 10.97
CA ASP A 143 0.94 -17.70 10.14
C ASP A 143 0.28 -16.49 10.80
N ALA A 144 0.17 -16.48 12.12
CA ALA A 144 -0.34 -15.34 12.87
C ALA A 144 0.54 -14.08 12.69
N HIS A 145 1.87 -14.26 12.66
CA HIS A 145 2.78 -13.14 12.37
C HIS A 145 2.58 -12.60 10.95
N LEU A 146 2.47 -13.48 9.95
CA LEU A 146 2.22 -13.06 8.57
C LEU A 146 0.88 -12.34 8.45
N PHE A 147 -0.16 -12.85 9.09
CA PHE A 147 -1.47 -12.21 9.14
C PHE A 147 -1.42 -10.84 9.82
N ASP A 148 -0.69 -10.71 10.92
CA ASP A 148 -0.51 -9.44 11.64
C ASP A 148 0.22 -8.40 10.77
N VAL A 149 1.29 -8.81 10.08
CA VAL A 149 2.04 -7.93 9.17
C VAL A 149 1.16 -7.45 8.02
N ILE A 150 0.35 -8.32 7.42
CA ILE A 150 -0.61 -7.92 6.37
C ILE A 150 -1.64 -6.93 6.94
N SER A 151 -2.11 -7.19 8.15
CA SER A 151 -3.17 -6.39 8.78
C SER A 151 -2.69 -5.01 9.20
N ASN A 152 -1.54 -4.93 9.85
CA ASN A 152 -1.05 -3.73 10.53
C ASN A 152 0.10 -3.03 9.82
N GLY A 153 0.67 -3.67 8.77
CA GLY A 153 1.87 -3.20 8.10
C GLY A 153 3.14 -3.52 8.90
N TYR A 154 4.28 -3.34 8.26
CA TYR A 154 5.60 -3.50 8.88
C TYR A 154 6.64 -2.62 8.18
N GLY A 155 7.34 -1.76 8.91
CA GLY A 155 8.29 -0.83 8.33
C GLY A 155 7.65 0.08 7.27
N VAL A 156 8.09 -0.03 6.02
CA VAL A 156 7.52 0.71 4.87
C VAL A 156 6.29 0.03 4.25
N MET A 157 5.98 -1.20 4.64
CA MET A 157 4.79 -1.91 4.18
C MET A 157 3.54 -1.33 4.83
N TYR A 158 2.57 -0.93 4.01
CA TYR A 158 1.30 -0.39 4.48
C TYR A 158 0.42 -1.46 5.14
N ALA A 159 -0.47 -1.02 6.04
CA ALA A 159 -1.55 -1.85 6.58
C ALA A 159 -2.62 -2.09 5.51
N PHE A 160 -3.16 -3.31 5.45
CA PHE A 160 -4.21 -3.69 4.50
C PHE A 160 -5.53 -4.09 5.18
N ALA A 161 -5.65 -3.92 6.49
CA ALA A 161 -6.88 -4.30 7.22
C ALA A 161 -8.13 -3.54 6.77
N ASP A 162 -7.97 -2.35 6.22
CA ASP A 162 -9.05 -1.50 5.69
C ASP A 162 -9.53 -1.92 4.28
N ARG A 163 -8.77 -2.73 3.55
CA ARG A 163 -8.99 -3.07 2.14
C ARG A 163 -9.20 -4.55 1.89
N ILE A 164 -8.64 -5.39 2.75
CA ILE A 164 -8.69 -6.85 2.61
C ILE A 164 -9.42 -7.44 3.81
N LEU A 165 -10.50 -8.17 3.54
CA LEU A 165 -11.27 -8.85 4.57
C LEU A 165 -10.38 -9.83 5.34
N PRO A 166 -10.63 -10.09 6.63
CA PRO A 166 -9.84 -11.02 7.42
C PRO A 166 -9.75 -12.42 6.81
N THR A 167 -10.85 -12.92 6.26
CA THR A 167 -10.88 -14.22 5.54
C THR A 167 -9.95 -14.24 4.33
N ASP A 168 -9.90 -13.15 3.57
CA ASP A 168 -9.00 -13.00 2.42
C ASP A 168 -7.55 -12.86 2.87
N ARG A 169 -7.26 -12.20 4.00
CA ARG A 169 -5.90 -12.14 4.56
C ARG A 169 -5.38 -13.52 4.96
N TRP A 170 -6.23 -14.36 5.58
CA TRP A 170 -5.90 -15.76 5.85
C TRP A 170 -5.71 -16.58 4.58
N ALA A 171 -6.53 -16.35 3.56
CA ALA A 171 -6.36 -17.00 2.27
C ALA A 171 -5.03 -16.61 1.60
N ILE A 172 -4.61 -15.35 1.71
CA ILE A 172 -3.29 -14.88 1.26
C ILE A 172 -2.17 -15.58 2.02
N VAL A 173 -2.25 -15.70 3.36
CA VAL A 173 -1.26 -16.43 4.16
C VAL A 173 -1.17 -17.89 3.70
N GLY A 174 -2.31 -18.56 3.49
CA GLY A 174 -2.35 -19.92 2.96
C GLY A 174 -1.67 -20.03 1.59
N TYR A 175 -1.94 -19.10 0.68
CA TYR A 175 -1.28 -19.06 -0.62
C TYR A 175 0.23 -18.80 -0.51
N MET A 176 0.66 -17.90 0.38
CA MET A 176 2.09 -17.66 0.64
C MET A 176 2.79 -18.95 1.11
N ARG A 177 2.14 -19.76 1.94
CA ARG A 177 2.68 -21.07 2.36
C ARG A 177 2.79 -22.05 1.19
N ALA A 178 1.78 -22.11 0.33
CA ALA A 178 1.83 -22.91 -0.88
C ALA A 178 2.96 -22.45 -1.83
N LEU A 179 3.13 -21.14 -1.98
CA LEU A 179 4.21 -20.54 -2.76
C LEU A 179 5.59 -20.89 -2.19
N GLN A 180 5.78 -20.76 -0.89
CA GLN A 180 7.02 -21.17 -0.18
C GLN A 180 7.30 -22.67 -0.38
N ARG A 181 6.26 -23.52 -0.27
CA ARG A 181 6.38 -24.96 -0.49
C ARG A 181 6.77 -25.29 -1.91
N SER A 182 6.16 -24.66 -2.91
CA SER A 182 6.46 -24.91 -4.32
C SER A 182 7.91 -24.63 -4.69
N GLN A 183 8.56 -23.69 -4.00
CA GLN A 183 9.96 -23.33 -4.23
C GLN A 183 10.97 -24.14 -3.41
N HIS A 184 10.50 -24.90 -2.42
CA HIS A 184 11.32 -25.68 -1.49
C HIS A 184 10.78 -27.11 -1.32
N ALA A 185 10.01 -27.60 -2.29
CA ALA A 185 9.50 -28.96 -2.28
C ALA A 185 10.64 -29.98 -2.46
N SER A 186 10.53 -31.10 -1.75
CA SER A 186 11.36 -32.28 -1.96
C SER A 186 10.53 -33.39 -2.58
N LEU A 187 11.20 -34.43 -3.11
CA LEU A 187 10.47 -35.60 -3.61
C LEU A 187 9.62 -36.28 -2.54
N ASP A 188 9.96 -36.15 -1.27
CA ASP A 188 9.19 -36.70 -0.15
C ASP A 188 7.84 -36.01 0.03
N ASP A 189 7.69 -34.81 -0.52
CA ASP A 189 6.43 -34.06 -0.52
C ASP A 189 5.42 -34.56 -1.58
N VAL A 190 5.87 -35.40 -2.48
CA VAL A 190 5.07 -35.95 -3.59
C VAL A 190 4.57 -37.33 -3.25
N PRO A 191 3.31 -37.67 -3.54
CA PRO A 191 2.79 -39.04 -3.34
C PRO A 191 3.68 -40.10 -4.01
N PRO A 192 3.94 -41.25 -3.37
CA PRO A 192 4.87 -42.26 -3.89
C PRO A 192 4.58 -42.75 -5.31
N ALA A 193 3.30 -42.74 -5.70
CA ALA A 193 2.92 -43.12 -7.06
C ALA A 193 3.47 -42.15 -8.12
N GLU A 194 3.54 -40.87 -7.80
CA GLU A 194 3.95 -39.82 -8.72
C GLU A 194 5.46 -39.58 -8.68
N GLN A 195 6.14 -39.90 -7.54
CA GLN A 195 7.60 -39.76 -7.45
C GLN A 195 8.35 -40.56 -8.53
N ARG A 196 7.81 -41.74 -8.93
CA ARG A 196 8.42 -42.56 -9.98
C ARG A 196 8.37 -41.87 -11.34
N ALA A 197 7.27 -41.21 -11.65
CA ALA A 197 7.13 -40.47 -12.90
C ALA A 197 8.12 -39.30 -12.96
N LEU A 198 8.22 -38.53 -11.88
CA LEU A 198 9.14 -37.41 -11.78
C LEU A 198 10.63 -37.80 -11.85
N ARG A 199 10.98 -38.99 -11.34
CA ARG A 199 12.37 -39.52 -11.45
C ARG A 199 12.69 -40.04 -12.86
N ALA A 200 11.68 -40.41 -13.65
CA ALA A 200 11.85 -40.90 -15.00
C ALA A 200 11.90 -39.78 -16.06
N GLU A 201 11.49 -38.56 -15.69
CA GLU A 201 11.53 -37.41 -16.57
C GLU A 201 12.98 -36.85 -16.58
N PRO A 202 13.67 -36.79 -17.75
CA PRO A 202 14.99 -36.21 -17.84
C PRO A 202 14.93 -34.72 -17.61
N PRO A 203 16.01 -34.09 -17.06
CA PRO A 203 16.07 -32.66 -16.76
C PRO A 203 16.03 -31.77 -18.02
#